data_2ede1fc91658eda47bd100121021f99a
#
_entry.id   2ede1fc91658eda47bd100121021f99a
#
_cell.length_a   1.000
_cell.length_b   1.000
_cell.length_c   1.000
_cell.angle_alpha   90.00
_cell.angle_beta   90.00
_cell.angle_gamma   90.00
#
_symmetry.space_group_name_H-M   'P 1'
#
loop_
_entity.id
_entity.type
_entity.pdbx_description
1 polymer ?
#
loop_
_entity_poly.entity_id
_entity_poly.type
_entity_poly.pdbx_seq_one_letter_code
_entity_poly.pdbx_strand_id
1 'polypeptide(L)'
;MKQLIILLVVFLNCSYLSAQWKPAGERIKTEWATKIDVENVLPEYPRPIMERPDWMNLNGLWNYAIAPVGQAAPQKYDGQILVPFAIESSLSGVGKRLGKDNDLWYQRKFSVPSKWKGERVLLHFGAVDWKADIWVNQIKIGQHTGGFTPFSFDITPALKNGENELVVKVWDPTDNGTQPRGKQVNKPSGIWYTR
;
A
#
# COMPACT_ATOMS: atom_id res chain seq x y z
N MET A 1 55.14 37.98 -4.27
CA MET A 1 53.66 38.06 -4.38
C MET A 1 53.11 36.65 -4.36
N LYS A 2 52.53 36.24 -3.24
CA LYS A 2 51.92 34.91 -3.10
C LYS A 2 50.45 35.05 -3.46
N GLN A 3 50.00 34.43 -4.54
CA GLN A 3 48.59 34.37 -4.92
C GLN A 3 47.91 33.32 -4.02
N LEU A 4 46.93 33.78 -3.25
CA LEU A 4 46.04 32.94 -2.41
C LEU A 4 44.91 32.43 -3.29
N ILE A 5 44.91 31.17 -3.62
CA ILE A 5 43.80 30.52 -4.33
C ILE A 5 42.75 30.12 -3.28
N ILE A 6 41.65 30.85 -3.26
CA ILE A 6 40.50 30.49 -2.43
C ILE A 6 39.67 29.45 -3.20
N LEU A 7 39.73 28.21 -2.74
CA LEU A 7 38.92 27.12 -3.27
C LEU A 7 37.49 27.21 -2.66
N LEU A 8 36.54 27.75 -3.42
CA LEU A 8 35.13 27.80 -3.03
C LEU A 8 34.52 26.41 -3.19
N VAL A 9 34.43 25.65 -2.09
CA VAL A 9 33.71 24.36 -2.08
C VAL A 9 32.23 24.66 -1.94
N VAL A 10 31.51 24.63 -3.04
CA VAL A 10 30.05 24.69 -3.07
C VAL A 10 29.52 23.30 -2.69
N PHE A 11 29.09 23.14 -1.44
CA PHE A 11 28.30 21.99 -1.03
C PHE A 11 26.92 22.09 -1.70
N LEU A 12 26.72 21.39 -2.80
CA LEU A 12 25.39 21.08 -3.32
C LEU A 12 24.70 20.14 -2.29
N ASN A 13 23.96 20.70 -1.35
CA ASN A 13 22.97 19.95 -0.62
C ASN A 13 21.87 19.56 -1.61
N CYS A 14 21.99 18.40 -2.24
CA CYS A 14 20.89 17.73 -2.91
C CYS A 14 19.90 17.27 -1.81
N SER A 15 19.07 18.18 -1.36
CA SER A 15 17.89 17.81 -0.61
C SER A 15 17.04 16.95 -1.54
N TYR A 16 16.99 15.65 -1.30
CA TYR A 16 15.98 14.78 -1.91
C TYR A 16 14.62 15.30 -1.42
N LEU A 17 14.00 16.15 -2.22
CA LEU A 17 12.60 16.50 -2.04
C LEU A 17 11.80 15.22 -2.27
N SER A 18 11.62 14.45 -1.20
CA SER A 18 10.57 13.45 -1.17
C SER A 18 9.28 14.22 -1.42
N ALA A 19 8.63 13.99 -2.56
CA ALA A 19 7.38 14.65 -2.87
C ALA A 19 6.40 14.31 -1.75
N GLN A 20 6.04 15.32 -0.96
CA GLN A 20 5.07 15.16 0.11
C GLN A 20 3.76 14.61 -0.49
N TRP A 21 3.22 13.54 0.11
CA TRP A 21 1.94 12.97 -0.33
C TRP A 21 0.85 14.03 -0.33
N LYS A 22 -0.01 13.96 -1.33
CA LYS A 22 -1.23 14.77 -1.44
C LYS A 22 -2.32 13.99 -2.16
N PRO A 23 -3.60 14.28 -1.87
CA PRO A 23 -4.72 13.67 -2.59
C PRO A 23 -4.60 13.89 -4.10
N ALA A 24 -4.91 12.87 -4.88
CA ALA A 24 -4.89 12.94 -6.34
C ALA A 24 -6.12 13.68 -6.90
N GLY A 25 -5.90 14.54 -7.90
CA GLY A 25 -6.95 15.25 -8.64
C GLY A 25 -7.79 16.20 -7.76
N GLU A 26 -8.85 16.74 -8.38
CA GLU A 26 -9.77 17.71 -7.76
C GLU A 26 -11.17 17.13 -7.51
N ARG A 27 -11.26 15.83 -7.23
CA ARG A 27 -12.55 15.20 -6.95
C ARG A 27 -13.16 15.73 -5.67
N ILE A 28 -14.50 15.66 -5.57
CA ILE A 28 -15.24 16.00 -4.36
C ILE A 28 -14.68 15.18 -3.19
N LYS A 29 -14.39 15.87 -2.10
CA LYS A 29 -13.88 15.30 -0.86
C LYS A 29 -14.79 15.69 0.29
N THR A 30 -14.90 14.82 1.28
CA THR A 30 -15.52 15.15 2.57
C THR A 30 -14.54 15.93 3.43
N GLU A 31 -15.01 16.55 4.51
CA GLU A 31 -14.15 17.20 5.50
C GLU A 31 -13.11 16.27 6.13
N TRP A 32 -13.40 14.97 6.20
CA TRP A 32 -12.49 13.96 6.73
C TRP A 32 -11.21 13.83 5.90
N ALA A 33 -11.27 14.14 4.62
CA ALA A 33 -10.09 14.10 3.74
C ALA A 33 -9.00 15.10 4.16
N THR A 34 -9.38 16.19 4.82
CA THR A 34 -8.42 17.20 5.32
C THR A 34 -7.77 16.80 6.65
N LYS A 35 -8.31 15.77 7.30
CA LYS A 35 -7.88 15.27 8.61
C LYS A 35 -6.97 14.04 8.51
N ILE A 36 -6.65 13.60 7.28
CA ILE A 36 -5.77 12.44 7.07
C ILE A 36 -4.35 12.79 7.47
N ASP A 37 -3.85 12.04 8.46
CA ASP A 37 -2.44 12.02 8.82
C ASP A 37 -1.78 10.81 8.14
N VAL A 38 -0.85 11.05 7.23
CA VAL A 38 -0.18 9.99 6.46
C VAL A 38 0.74 9.11 7.30
N GLU A 39 1.21 9.63 8.43
CA GLU A 39 2.05 8.88 9.37
C GLU A 39 1.23 8.04 10.35
N ASN A 40 -0.08 8.34 10.46
CA ASN A 40 -0.97 7.67 11.41
C ASN A 40 -2.38 7.44 10.80
N VAL A 41 -2.42 6.73 9.67
CA VAL A 41 -3.65 6.51 8.90
C VAL A 41 -4.54 5.49 9.58
N LEU A 42 -5.75 5.91 9.96
CA LEU A 42 -6.77 5.06 10.60
C LEU A 42 -6.13 4.20 11.72
N PRO A 43 -5.64 4.85 12.79
CA PRO A 43 -4.85 4.18 13.83
C PRO A 43 -5.67 3.27 14.74
N GLU A 44 -7.00 3.36 14.68
CA GLU A 44 -7.88 2.64 15.56
C GLU A 44 -7.76 1.13 15.33
N TYR A 45 -7.78 0.37 16.42
CA TYR A 45 -7.83 -1.07 16.33
C TYR A 45 -9.11 -1.51 15.60
N PRO A 46 -9.02 -2.35 14.54
CA PRO A 46 -10.15 -2.61 13.65
C PRO A 46 -11.29 -3.42 14.26
N ARG A 47 -11.11 -3.94 15.49
CA ARG A 47 -12.10 -4.75 16.22
C ARG A 47 -12.23 -4.26 17.67
N PRO A 48 -12.89 -3.14 17.91
CA PRO A 48 -12.86 -2.43 19.21
C PRO A 48 -13.37 -3.25 20.39
N ILE A 49 -14.22 -4.27 20.18
CA ILE A 49 -14.71 -5.16 21.24
C ILE A 49 -13.69 -6.25 21.65
N MET A 50 -12.60 -6.40 20.93
CA MET A 50 -11.57 -7.41 21.21
C MET A 50 -10.18 -6.83 20.92
N GLU A 51 -9.85 -5.68 21.49
CA GLU A 51 -8.55 -5.05 21.33
C GLU A 51 -7.41 -5.94 21.83
N ARG A 52 -6.29 -5.88 21.13
CA ARG A 52 -5.05 -6.55 21.50
C ARG A 52 -3.95 -5.52 21.70
N PRO A 53 -3.21 -5.56 22.81
CA PRO A 53 -2.13 -4.62 23.07
C PRO A 53 -0.92 -4.83 22.14
N ASP A 54 -0.72 -6.08 21.71
CA ASP A 54 0.37 -6.45 20.82
C ASP A 54 -0.13 -6.49 19.37
N TRP A 55 -0.23 -5.32 18.78
CA TRP A 55 -0.52 -5.17 17.37
C TRP A 55 0.20 -3.95 16.79
N MET A 56 0.36 -3.95 15.47
CA MET A 56 0.99 -2.86 14.73
C MET A 56 0.20 -2.57 13.48
N ASN A 57 -0.16 -1.31 13.27
CA ASN A 57 -0.80 -0.84 12.07
C ASN A 57 0.22 -0.69 10.94
N LEU A 58 -0.03 -1.30 9.79
CA LEU A 58 0.78 -1.15 8.58
C LEU A 58 0.16 -0.21 7.54
N ASN A 59 -0.95 0.45 7.84
CA ASN A 59 -1.45 1.53 7.00
C ASN A 59 -0.40 2.64 6.86
N GLY A 60 -0.59 3.50 5.86
CA GLY A 60 0.34 4.58 5.56
C GLY A 60 0.88 4.50 4.15
N LEU A 61 2.01 5.13 3.88
CA LEU A 61 2.62 5.14 2.56
C LEU A 61 3.31 3.82 2.24
N TRP A 62 2.91 3.23 1.11
CA TRP A 62 3.54 2.05 0.52
C TRP A 62 4.07 2.42 -0.86
N ASN A 63 5.12 1.77 -1.31
CA ASN A 63 5.50 1.83 -2.73
C ASN A 63 4.47 1.05 -3.56
N TYR A 64 4.17 1.54 -4.77
CA TYR A 64 3.30 0.82 -5.71
C TYR A 64 3.89 0.79 -7.11
N ALA A 65 3.50 -0.23 -7.88
CA ALA A 65 3.75 -0.30 -9.32
C ALA A 65 2.57 -0.96 -10.02
N ILE A 66 2.26 -0.50 -11.23
CA ILE A 66 1.30 -1.12 -12.14
C ILE A 66 2.07 -1.88 -13.21
N ALA A 67 1.79 -3.16 -13.35
CA ALA A 67 2.44 -4.01 -14.35
C ALA A 67 1.40 -4.88 -15.07
N PRO A 68 1.61 -5.25 -16.34
CA PRO A 68 0.76 -6.21 -17.04
C PRO A 68 0.63 -7.53 -16.26
N VAL A 69 -0.58 -8.13 -16.31
CA VAL A 69 -0.86 -9.40 -15.63
C VAL A 69 0.15 -10.47 -16.04
N GLY A 70 0.65 -11.20 -15.04
CA GLY A 70 1.58 -12.31 -15.23
C GLY A 70 3.06 -11.92 -15.28
N GLN A 71 3.38 -10.64 -15.17
CA GLN A 71 4.77 -10.22 -15.04
C GLN A 71 5.33 -10.50 -13.63
N ALA A 72 6.64 -10.66 -13.57
CA ALA A 72 7.36 -10.77 -12.30
C ALA A 72 7.27 -9.48 -11.48
N ALA A 73 7.62 -9.56 -10.19
CA ALA A 73 7.67 -8.41 -9.30
C ALA A 73 8.55 -7.28 -9.91
N PRO A 74 8.08 -6.03 -9.86
CA PRO A 74 8.79 -4.90 -10.44
C PRO A 74 10.12 -4.65 -9.73
N GLN A 75 11.16 -4.34 -10.50
CA GLN A 75 12.46 -3.90 -9.95
C GLN A 75 12.43 -2.43 -9.52
N LYS A 76 11.49 -1.67 -10.07
CA LYS A 76 11.27 -0.25 -9.77
C LYS A 76 9.79 0.01 -9.55
N TYR A 77 9.48 0.78 -8.53
CA TYR A 77 8.13 1.21 -8.21
C TYR A 77 7.83 2.55 -8.88
N ASP A 78 6.55 2.77 -9.21
CA ASP A 78 6.07 3.96 -9.92
C ASP A 78 5.95 5.18 -8.98
N GLY A 79 5.81 4.92 -7.68
CA GLY A 79 5.64 5.95 -6.66
C GLY A 79 5.11 5.40 -5.35
N GLN A 80 4.43 6.27 -4.60
CA GLN A 80 3.82 5.92 -3.31
C GLN A 80 2.30 5.99 -3.38
N ILE A 81 1.66 5.11 -2.65
CA ILE A 81 0.21 5.02 -2.48
C ILE A 81 -0.13 5.00 -0.99
N LEU A 82 -1.16 5.72 -0.59
CA LEU A 82 -1.61 5.73 0.80
C LEU A 82 -2.60 4.60 1.05
N VAL A 83 -2.15 3.55 1.73
CA VAL A 83 -2.99 2.42 2.16
C VAL A 83 -3.75 2.84 3.43
N PRO A 84 -5.06 2.53 3.56
CA PRO A 84 -5.82 1.51 2.83
C PRO A 84 -6.68 2.03 1.67
N PHE A 85 -6.42 3.23 1.18
CA PHE A 85 -7.24 3.81 0.11
C PHE A 85 -6.99 3.12 -1.23
N ALA A 86 -8.08 2.73 -1.92
CA ALA A 86 -8.01 2.11 -3.24
C ALA A 86 -7.31 3.04 -4.25
N ILE A 87 -6.58 2.47 -5.21
CA ILE A 87 -5.76 3.21 -6.17
C ILE A 87 -6.57 4.26 -6.96
N GLU A 88 -7.86 4.01 -7.20
CA GLU A 88 -8.77 4.93 -7.88
C GLU A 88 -9.21 6.12 -6.99
N SER A 89 -9.08 5.97 -5.68
CA SER A 89 -9.44 6.98 -4.70
C SER A 89 -8.50 8.18 -4.78
N SER A 90 -9.08 9.39 -4.59
CA SER A 90 -8.27 10.61 -4.43
C SER A 90 -7.30 10.49 -3.24
N LEU A 91 -7.73 9.89 -2.14
CA LEU A 91 -6.93 9.74 -0.93
C LEU A 91 -5.81 8.71 -1.06
N SER A 92 -5.80 7.88 -2.08
CA SER A 92 -4.64 7.04 -2.37
C SER A 92 -3.40 7.86 -2.75
N GLY A 93 -3.60 9.08 -3.25
CA GLY A 93 -2.56 9.92 -3.86
C GLY A 93 -2.27 9.55 -5.31
N VAL A 94 -2.91 8.51 -5.87
CA VAL A 94 -2.66 7.99 -7.23
C VAL A 94 -3.82 8.32 -8.18
N GLY A 95 -5.06 7.99 -7.84
CA GLY A 95 -6.25 8.34 -8.59
C GLY A 95 -6.35 7.67 -9.98
N LYS A 96 -5.70 6.53 -10.19
CA LYS A 96 -5.67 5.79 -11.47
C LYS A 96 -6.65 4.62 -11.47
N ARG A 97 -7.21 4.31 -12.64
CA ARG A 97 -7.95 3.05 -12.85
C ARG A 97 -6.99 1.96 -13.28
N LEU A 98 -7.10 0.77 -12.67
CA LEU A 98 -6.19 -0.33 -12.94
C LEU A 98 -6.60 -1.12 -14.20
N GLY A 99 -7.85 -1.59 -14.24
CA GLY A 99 -8.35 -2.47 -15.30
C GLY A 99 -7.85 -3.91 -15.21
N LYS A 100 -8.52 -4.81 -15.93
CA LYS A 100 -8.30 -6.27 -15.85
C LYS A 100 -6.97 -6.78 -16.39
N ASP A 101 -6.27 -5.97 -17.17
CA ASP A 101 -5.04 -6.38 -17.87
C ASP A 101 -3.77 -6.06 -17.07
N ASN A 102 -3.93 -5.52 -15.86
CA ASN A 102 -2.83 -5.12 -15.00
C ASN A 102 -2.92 -5.74 -13.61
N ASP A 103 -1.76 -6.03 -13.04
CA ASP A 103 -1.56 -6.30 -11.61
C ASP A 103 -1.11 -5.01 -10.92
N LEU A 104 -1.57 -4.80 -9.69
CA LEU A 104 -1.10 -3.74 -8.80
C LEU A 104 -0.18 -4.35 -7.75
N TRP A 105 1.04 -3.91 -7.73
CA TRP A 105 2.05 -4.33 -6.78
C TRP A 105 2.20 -3.29 -5.69
N TYR A 106 2.23 -3.74 -4.44
CA TYR A 106 2.48 -2.95 -3.25
C TYR A 106 3.72 -3.47 -2.54
N GLN A 107 4.49 -2.56 -1.95
CA GLN A 107 5.64 -2.91 -1.11
C GLN A 107 5.67 -2.04 0.14
N ARG A 108 5.86 -2.67 1.29
CA ARG A 108 6.07 -2.00 2.57
C ARG A 108 7.26 -2.62 3.30
N LYS A 109 8.11 -1.76 3.85
CA LYS A 109 9.12 -2.17 4.82
C LYS A 109 8.56 -2.01 6.23
N PHE A 110 8.87 -2.95 7.11
CA PHE A 110 8.42 -2.94 8.49
C PHE A 110 9.40 -3.67 9.40
N SER A 111 9.38 -3.35 10.69
CA SER A 111 10.16 -4.05 11.71
C SER A 111 9.24 -4.58 12.81
N VAL A 112 9.39 -5.83 13.16
CA VAL A 112 8.62 -6.43 14.25
C VAL A 112 9.20 -5.94 15.58
N PRO A 113 8.37 -5.47 16.53
CA PRO A 113 8.84 -5.04 17.84
C PRO A 113 9.64 -6.14 18.54
N SER A 114 10.78 -5.79 19.16
CA SER A 114 11.65 -6.76 19.83
C SER A 114 10.96 -7.53 20.95
N LYS A 115 9.96 -6.93 21.59
CA LYS A 115 9.14 -7.59 22.62
C LYS A 115 8.31 -8.77 22.12
N TRP A 116 8.13 -8.91 20.79
CA TRP A 116 7.42 -10.05 20.16
C TRP A 116 8.36 -11.19 19.78
N LYS A 117 9.61 -11.13 20.22
CA LYS A 117 10.59 -12.21 19.93
C LYS A 117 10.13 -13.53 20.55
N GLY A 118 9.99 -14.54 19.71
CA GLY A 118 9.48 -15.86 20.12
C GLY A 118 7.97 -16.01 20.05
N GLU A 119 7.26 -14.93 19.79
CA GLU A 119 5.82 -14.98 19.59
C GLU A 119 5.46 -15.33 18.15
N ARG A 120 4.23 -15.78 17.98
CA ARG A 120 3.63 -16.03 16.69
C ARG A 120 3.08 -14.73 16.11
N VAL A 121 3.58 -14.32 14.95
CA VAL A 121 3.20 -13.06 14.29
C VAL A 121 2.23 -13.34 13.16
N LEU A 122 1.04 -12.79 13.25
CA LEU A 122 -0.01 -12.91 12.24
C LEU A 122 -0.14 -11.61 11.44
N LEU A 123 -0.13 -11.72 10.12
CA LEU A 123 -0.43 -10.63 9.21
C LEU A 123 -1.92 -10.67 8.85
N HIS A 124 -2.64 -9.60 9.17
CA HIS A 124 -4.07 -9.48 8.94
C HIS A 124 -4.38 -8.49 7.83
N PHE A 125 -5.33 -8.85 6.97
CA PHE A 125 -5.95 -7.95 6.00
C PHE A 125 -7.45 -7.84 6.31
N GLY A 126 -7.98 -6.64 6.30
CA GLY A 126 -9.43 -6.40 6.46
C GLY A 126 -10.21 -6.87 5.23
N ALA A 127 -9.71 -6.51 4.06
CA ALA A 127 -10.14 -7.01 2.75
C ALA A 127 -9.13 -6.58 1.68
N VAL A 128 -9.02 -7.34 0.61
CA VAL A 128 -8.27 -6.97 -0.60
C VAL A 128 -9.06 -7.45 -1.81
N ASP A 129 -9.54 -6.53 -2.61
CA ASP A 129 -10.32 -6.83 -3.81
C ASP A 129 -9.41 -6.89 -5.05
N TRP A 130 -9.37 -7.95 -5.78
CA TRP A 130 -10.11 -9.21 -5.71
C TRP A 130 -9.20 -10.39 -5.33
N LYS A 131 -8.11 -10.61 -6.06
CA LYS A 131 -7.13 -11.66 -5.86
C LYS A 131 -5.85 -11.07 -5.35
N ALA A 132 -5.38 -11.52 -4.18
CA ALA A 132 -4.15 -11.08 -3.55
C ALA A 132 -3.15 -12.23 -3.44
N ASP A 133 -1.92 -12.00 -3.88
CA ASP A 133 -0.76 -12.85 -3.58
C ASP A 133 0.16 -12.10 -2.61
N ILE A 134 0.67 -12.77 -1.59
CA ILE A 134 1.43 -12.16 -0.49
C ILE A 134 2.79 -12.80 -0.32
N TRP A 135 3.84 -11.97 -0.17
CA TRP A 135 5.21 -12.40 0.14
C TRP A 135 5.76 -11.58 1.31
N VAL A 136 6.55 -12.25 2.15
CA VAL A 136 7.39 -11.61 3.17
C VAL A 136 8.83 -12.05 2.94
N ASN A 137 9.74 -11.09 2.81
CA ASN A 137 11.16 -11.36 2.53
C ASN A 137 11.39 -12.31 1.34
N GLN A 138 10.62 -12.11 0.26
CA GLN A 138 10.61 -12.92 -0.98
C GLN A 138 10.01 -14.35 -0.82
N ILE A 139 9.62 -14.75 0.39
CA ILE A 139 8.95 -16.03 0.65
C ILE A 139 7.45 -15.84 0.39
N LYS A 140 6.86 -16.63 -0.51
CA LYS A 140 5.41 -16.60 -0.73
C LYS A 140 4.70 -17.15 0.50
N ILE A 141 3.89 -16.31 1.15
CA ILE A 141 3.14 -16.63 2.36
C ILE A 141 1.81 -17.29 2.01
N GLY A 142 1.13 -16.76 1.00
CA GLY A 142 -0.16 -17.27 0.60
C GLY A 142 -0.85 -16.46 -0.47
N GLN A 143 -2.10 -16.83 -0.72
CA GLN A 143 -3.00 -16.19 -1.66
C GLN A 143 -4.39 -16.13 -1.05
N HIS A 144 -5.12 -15.06 -1.36
CA HIS A 144 -6.55 -14.93 -1.04
C HIS A 144 -7.32 -14.51 -2.29
N THR A 145 -8.58 -14.94 -2.36
CA THR A 145 -9.51 -14.52 -3.41
C THR A 145 -10.85 -14.16 -2.76
N GLY A 146 -11.33 -12.95 -3.01
CA GLY A 146 -12.55 -12.40 -2.44
C GLY A 146 -12.34 -10.99 -1.90
N GLY A 147 -13.14 -10.01 -2.34
CA GLY A 147 -12.92 -8.61 -2.07
C GLY A 147 -13.54 -8.08 -0.75
N PHE A 148 -14.28 -8.93 0.00
CA PHE A 148 -15.11 -8.43 1.11
C PHE A 148 -14.88 -9.13 2.45
N THR A 149 -14.01 -10.13 2.49
CA THR A 149 -13.76 -10.92 3.69
C THR A 149 -12.35 -10.70 4.23
N PRO A 150 -12.19 -10.61 5.56
CA PRO A 150 -10.87 -10.55 6.17
C PRO A 150 -10.15 -11.89 6.06
N PHE A 151 -8.84 -11.83 5.99
CA PHE A 151 -7.98 -13.02 6.00
C PHE A 151 -6.66 -12.75 6.73
N SER A 152 -5.96 -13.82 7.11
CA SER A 152 -4.72 -13.72 7.88
C SER A 152 -3.75 -14.82 7.52
N PHE A 153 -2.45 -14.52 7.64
CA PHE A 153 -1.37 -15.47 7.46
C PHE A 153 -0.40 -15.43 8.63
N ASP A 154 0.10 -16.59 9.02
CA ASP A 154 1.25 -16.70 9.92
C ASP A 154 2.52 -16.37 9.13
N ILE A 155 3.16 -15.25 9.47
CA ILE A 155 4.39 -14.82 8.81
C ILE A 155 5.65 -15.12 9.62
N THR A 156 5.49 -15.70 10.81
CA THR A 156 6.61 -16.01 11.73
C THR A 156 7.77 -16.70 11.04
N PRO A 157 7.55 -17.75 10.21
CA PRO A 157 8.66 -18.47 9.56
C PRO A 157 9.43 -17.66 8.51
N ALA A 158 8.82 -16.58 8.00
CA ALA A 158 9.40 -15.74 6.97
C ALA A 158 10.07 -14.47 7.51
N LEU A 159 9.93 -14.20 8.82
CA LEU A 159 10.53 -13.03 9.46
C LEU A 159 12.03 -13.20 9.65
N LYS A 160 12.74 -12.06 9.53
CA LYS A 160 14.15 -11.94 9.90
C LYS A 160 14.32 -10.84 10.96
N ASN A 161 15.47 -10.81 11.61
CA ASN A 161 15.80 -9.73 12.54
C ASN A 161 15.94 -8.40 11.80
N GLY A 162 15.42 -7.33 12.39
CA GLY A 162 15.46 -5.98 11.82
C GLY A 162 14.36 -5.73 10.79
N GLU A 163 14.71 -5.06 9.70
CA GLU A 163 13.76 -4.65 8.66
C GLU A 163 13.32 -5.83 7.79
N ASN A 164 12.01 -6.01 7.67
CA ASN A 164 11.35 -7.00 6.81
C ASN A 164 10.66 -6.28 5.64
N GLU A 165 10.46 -6.99 4.54
CA GLU A 165 9.74 -6.53 3.37
C GLU A 165 8.46 -7.32 3.19
N LEU A 166 7.35 -6.60 3.06
CA LEU A 166 6.04 -7.14 2.67
C LEU A 166 5.74 -6.71 1.24
N VAL A 167 5.45 -7.68 0.38
CA VAL A 167 4.99 -7.44 -0.98
C VAL A 167 3.61 -8.04 -1.15
N VAL A 168 2.70 -7.27 -1.73
CA VAL A 168 1.34 -7.72 -2.07
C VAL A 168 1.09 -7.42 -3.53
N LYS A 169 0.70 -8.44 -4.30
CA LYS A 169 0.23 -8.29 -5.67
C LYS A 169 -1.28 -8.45 -5.68
N VAL A 170 -1.97 -7.52 -6.31
CA VAL A 170 -3.43 -7.51 -6.41
C VAL A 170 -3.85 -7.49 -7.88
N TRP A 171 -4.79 -8.36 -8.22
CA TRP A 171 -5.49 -8.32 -9.48
C TRP A 171 -6.99 -8.15 -9.24
N ASP A 172 -7.56 -7.10 -9.85
CA ASP A 172 -8.99 -6.80 -9.79
C ASP A 172 -9.53 -6.49 -11.19
N PRO A 173 -10.34 -7.39 -11.76
CA PRO A 173 -10.95 -7.16 -13.06
C PRO A 173 -12.14 -6.18 -13.02
N THR A 174 -12.52 -5.67 -11.87
CA THR A 174 -13.64 -4.73 -11.62
C THR A 174 -14.97 -5.28 -12.12
N ASP A 175 -15.38 -4.91 -13.35
CA ASP A 175 -16.66 -5.28 -13.97
C ASP A 175 -16.51 -6.34 -15.07
N ASN A 176 -15.34 -6.98 -15.18
CA ASN A 176 -15.07 -8.08 -16.09
C ASN A 176 -15.04 -9.41 -15.31
N GLY A 177 -15.84 -10.38 -15.72
CA GLY A 177 -15.89 -11.68 -15.05
C GLY A 177 -17.12 -11.88 -14.17
N THR A 178 -17.04 -12.85 -13.27
CA THR A 178 -18.17 -13.32 -12.45
C THR A 178 -18.01 -13.02 -10.95
N GLN A 179 -16.92 -12.37 -10.55
CA GLN A 179 -16.70 -11.99 -9.15
C GLN A 179 -17.74 -10.95 -8.70
N PRO A 180 -18.09 -10.95 -7.40
CA PRO A 180 -18.92 -9.92 -6.82
C PRO A 180 -18.26 -8.53 -6.95
N ARG A 181 -18.98 -7.56 -7.45
CA ARG A 181 -18.49 -6.18 -7.65
C ARG A 181 -19.43 -5.11 -7.09
N GLY A 182 -20.62 -5.51 -6.61
CA GLY A 182 -21.66 -4.56 -6.25
C GLY A 182 -22.11 -3.74 -7.46
N LYS A 183 -22.22 -2.42 -7.27
CA LYS A 183 -22.59 -1.46 -8.33
C LYS A 183 -21.38 -0.76 -8.99
N GLN A 184 -20.18 -1.28 -8.82
CA GLN A 184 -18.97 -0.68 -9.37
C GLN A 184 -18.81 -1.03 -10.85
N VAL A 185 -18.46 -0.04 -11.67
CA VAL A 185 -18.24 -0.20 -13.11
C VAL A 185 -17.08 0.69 -13.58
N ASN A 186 -16.39 0.26 -14.63
CA ASN A 186 -15.31 1.04 -15.23
C ASN A 186 -15.82 2.24 -16.06
N LYS A 187 -17.02 2.15 -16.60
CA LYS A 187 -17.63 3.23 -17.39
C LYS A 187 -18.73 3.93 -16.59
N PRO A 188 -18.74 5.26 -16.50
CA PRO A 188 -19.84 5.98 -15.88
C PRO A 188 -21.15 5.65 -16.59
N SER A 189 -22.15 5.20 -15.84
CA SER A 189 -23.46 4.83 -16.43
C SER A 189 -24.55 4.86 -15.38
N GLY A 190 -25.52 5.75 -15.54
CA GLY A 190 -26.77 5.80 -14.75
C GLY A 190 -26.52 5.80 -13.23
N ILE A 191 -27.12 4.84 -12.55
CA ILE A 191 -27.01 4.69 -11.08
C ILE A 191 -25.77 3.89 -10.62
N TRP A 192 -24.93 3.46 -11.55
CA TRP A 192 -23.72 2.70 -11.23
C TRP A 192 -22.61 3.62 -10.76
N TYR A 193 -21.83 3.15 -9.80
CA TYR A 193 -20.70 3.91 -9.29
C TYR A 193 -19.45 3.59 -10.12
N THR A 194 -18.80 4.64 -10.60
CA THR A 194 -17.49 4.51 -11.25
C THR A 194 -16.40 4.39 -10.20
N ARG A 195 -15.50 3.46 -10.41
CA ARG A 195 -14.26 3.34 -9.64
C ARG A 195 -13.26 4.41 -10.01
#